data_a65483044ace53627c0cc299270e30e3
#
_entry.id   a65483044ace53627c0cc299270e30e3
#
_cell.length_a   1.000
_cell.length_b   1.000
_cell.length_c   1.000
_cell.angle_alpha   90.00
_cell.angle_beta   90.00
_cell.angle_gamma   90.00
#
_symmetry.space_group_name_H-M   'P 1'
#
loop_
_entity.id
_entity.type
_entity.pdbx_description
1 polymer ?
#
loop_
_entity_poly.entity_id
_entity_poly.type
_entity_poly.pdbx_seq_one_letter_code
_entity_poly.pdbx_strand_id
1 'polypeptide(L)'
;GLIEFTNYCKNNCYYCGIRRDDTEIKRYRLSKEDILKCAEDGYGLDYRTFVLQGGEDPYYTDDRICEIVSSIHEKYPDCAITLSIGEKSKESYQKYFDAGAERYLLRHETASEEHYHILHPAELSLKHRKQCLYDLKYIGYQIGAGFMVGSLKQTPGNLLEDLRFLQELEPDMIGIGPYLTHHATPFKDCCNGSIAMTLRLTSILRLMFPYALIPATTALGTIHPKGREYGLSAGANVVMPNLSPVENRKQYELYDNKICTGDEAAQCKNCLSRRVKNAGYELVWERGDYPEEKITKGAK
;
A
#
# COMPACT_ATOMS: atom_id res chain seq x y z
N GLY A 1 -5.68 -1.74 -9.78
CA GLY A 1 -6.24 -0.39 -9.69
C GLY A 1 -6.31 0.09 -8.24
N LEU A 2 -5.77 1.26 -7.95
CA LEU A 2 -5.77 1.87 -6.62
C LEU A 2 -6.92 2.87 -6.48
N ILE A 3 -7.74 2.71 -5.45
CA ILE A 3 -8.86 3.62 -5.10
C ILE A 3 -8.56 4.21 -3.72
N GLU A 4 -8.10 5.47 -3.70
CA GLU A 4 -7.86 6.24 -2.48
C GLU A 4 -9.19 6.89 -2.08
N PHE A 5 -9.96 6.27 -1.18
CA PHE A 5 -11.36 6.63 -0.97
C PHE A 5 -11.59 7.59 0.21
N THR A 6 -10.61 7.80 1.08
CA THR A 6 -10.65 8.79 2.15
C THR A 6 -9.27 9.24 2.56
N ASN A 7 -9.08 10.54 2.82
CA ASN A 7 -7.88 11.08 3.43
C ASN A 7 -8.06 11.50 4.89
N TYR A 8 -9.19 11.13 5.52
CA TYR A 8 -9.35 11.25 6.96
C TYR A 8 -8.56 10.14 7.66
N CYS A 9 -7.87 10.46 8.73
CA CYS A 9 -7.17 9.49 9.57
C CYS A 9 -7.28 9.89 11.04
N LYS A 10 -7.58 8.95 11.93
CA LYS A 10 -7.58 9.16 13.38
C LYS A 10 -6.17 9.26 13.96
N ASN A 11 -5.17 8.72 13.25
CA ASN A 11 -3.78 8.65 13.69
C ASN A 11 -3.01 9.92 13.38
N ASN A 12 -1.96 10.15 14.13
CA ASN A 12 -1.12 11.34 14.01
C ASN A 12 0.36 11.00 13.73
N CYS A 13 0.62 10.04 12.85
CA CYS A 13 1.96 9.62 12.45
C CYS A 13 2.78 10.83 11.98
N TYR A 14 4.01 10.98 12.49
CA TYR A 14 4.80 12.20 12.33
C TYR A 14 5.35 12.43 10.93
N TYR A 15 5.23 11.45 10.05
CA TYR A 15 5.72 11.48 8.66
C TYR A 15 4.61 11.61 7.62
N CYS A 16 3.33 11.50 7.99
CA CYS A 16 2.24 11.30 7.05
C CYS A 16 1.46 12.59 6.79
N GLY A 17 1.31 13.00 5.53
CA GLY A 17 0.59 14.20 5.13
C GLY A 17 -0.92 14.15 5.37
N ILE A 18 -1.52 12.95 5.52
CA ILE A 18 -2.95 12.84 5.88
C ILE A 18 -3.15 12.63 7.40
N ARG A 19 -2.16 12.92 8.23
CA ARG A 19 -2.24 12.82 9.69
C ARG A 19 -3.40 13.64 10.25
N ARG A 20 -3.92 13.22 11.41
CA ARG A 20 -5.08 13.88 12.07
C ARG A 20 -4.91 15.38 12.23
N ASP A 21 -3.73 15.81 12.70
CA ASP A 21 -3.45 17.20 13.05
C ASP A 21 -3.02 18.08 11.86
N ASP A 22 -3.02 17.55 10.64
CA ASP A 22 -2.93 18.39 9.44
C ASP A 22 -4.27 19.09 9.20
N THR A 23 -4.31 20.39 9.46
CA THR A 23 -5.49 21.26 9.30
C THR A 23 -5.52 21.98 7.96
N GLU A 24 -4.46 21.91 7.17
CA GLU A 24 -4.36 22.59 5.88
C GLU A 24 -4.90 21.74 4.73
N ILE A 25 -4.87 20.42 4.89
CA ILE A 25 -5.34 19.49 3.87
C ILE A 25 -6.87 19.53 3.71
N LYS A 26 -7.31 19.64 2.47
CA LYS A 26 -8.73 19.48 2.14
C LYS A 26 -9.14 18.01 2.30
N ARG A 27 -9.97 17.72 3.31
CA ARG A 27 -10.46 16.38 3.61
C ARG A 27 -11.61 15.97 2.69
N TYR A 28 -11.62 14.69 2.31
CA TYR A 28 -12.69 14.09 1.51
C TYR A 28 -12.98 12.65 1.92
N ARG A 29 -14.17 12.21 1.59
CA ARG A 29 -14.64 10.82 1.63
C ARG A 29 -15.39 10.56 0.34
N LEU A 30 -15.10 9.48 -0.33
CA LEU A 30 -15.90 9.03 -1.48
C LEU A 30 -17.18 8.36 -0.97
N SER A 31 -18.29 8.55 -1.66
CA SER A 31 -19.48 7.75 -1.40
C SER A 31 -19.27 6.29 -1.82
N LYS A 32 -20.14 5.39 -1.38
CA LYS A 32 -20.15 4.01 -1.88
C LYS A 32 -20.28 3.98 -3.40
N GLU A 33 -21.17 4.79 -3.93
CA GLU A 33 -21.44 4.92 -5.37
C GLU A 33 -20.19 5.35 -6.15
N ASP A 34 -19.42 6.31 -5.63
CA ASP A 34 -18.15 6.75 -6.23
C ASP A 34 -17.10 5.64 -6.23
N ILE A 35 -17.00 4.89 -5.12
CA ILE A 35 -16.06 3.75 -5.02
C ILE A 35 -16.45 2.65 -6.02
N LEU A 36 -17.73 2.32 -6.10
CA LEU A 36 -18.24 1.32 -7.07
C LEU A 36 -18.04 1.78 -8.51
N LYS A 37 -18.19 3.07 -8.78
CA LYS A 37 -17.92 3.65 -10.10
C LYS A 37 -16.44 3.54 -10.47
N CYS A 38 -15.52 3.81 -9.53
CA CYS A 38 -14.10 3.61 -9.74
C CYS A 38 -13.76 2.14 -10.06
N ALA A 39 -14.41 1.19 -9.37
CA ALA A 39 -14.23 -0.24 -9.64
C ALA A 39 -14.79 -0.63 -11.02
N GLU A 40 -15.95 -0.11 -11.41
CA GLU A 40 -16.56 -0.31 -12.73
C GLU A 40 -15.65 0.21 -13.87
N ASP A 41 -15.15 1.44 -13.74
CA ASP A 41 -14.23 2.04 -14.69
C ASP A 41 -12.92 1.23 -14.78
N GLY A 42 -12.41 0.78 -13.63
CA GLY A 42 -11.24 -0.09 -13.55
C GLY A 42 -11.46 -1.44 -14.24
N TYR A 43 -12.60 -2.09 -14.00
CA TYR A 43 -12.95 -3.36 -14.64
C TYR A 43 -13.04 -3.22 -16.16
N GLY A 44 -13.67 -2.13 -16.64
CA GLY A 44 -13.74 -1.78 -18.07
C GLY A 44 -12.36 -1.50 -18.71
N LEU A 45 -11.37 -1.17 -17.89
CA LEU A 45 -9.97 -1.01 -18.29
C LEU A 45 -9.14 -2.29 -18.11
N ASP A 46 -9.77 -3.45 -17.92
CA ASP A 46 -9.17 -4.78 -17.69
C ASP A 46 -8.39 -4.95 -16.37
N TYR A 47 -8.52 -4.04 -15.40
CA TYR A 47 -7.98 -4.29 -14.06
C TYR A 47 -8.74 -5.44 -13.39
N ARG A 48 -8.01 -6.34 -12.73
CA ARG A 48 -8.56 -7.50 -12.01
C ARG A 48 -8.17 -7.53 -10.54
N THR A 49 -7.59 -6.44 -10.06
CA THR A 49 -7.30 -6.22 -8.62
C THR A 49 -7.64 -4.79 -8.27
N PHE A 50 -8.46 -4.62 -7.23
CA PHE A 50 -8.78 -3.32 -6.65
C PHE A 50 -8.16 -3.18 -5.27
N VAL A 51 -7.38 -2.12 -5.08
CA VAL A 51 -6.81 -1.77 -3.78
C VAL A 51 -7.60 -0.59 -3.22
N LEU A 52 -8.40 -0.84 -2.19
CA LEU A 52 -9.14 0.19 -1.47
C LEU A 52 -8.24 0.74 -0.36
N GLN A 53 -7.75 1.95 -0.54
CA GLN A 53 -6.81 2.59 0.37
C GLN A 53 -7.39 3.84 1.01
N GLY A 54 -7.14 4.01 2.30
CA GLY A 54 -7.54 5.20 3.04
C GLY A 54 -6.75 5.37 4.33
N GLY A 55 -6.93 6.51 4.99
CA GLY A 55 -6.55 6.64 6.40
C GLY A 55 -7.44 5.78 7.29
N GLU A 56 -7.08 5.66 8.57
CA GLU A 56 -7.94 5.02 9.56
C GLU A 56 -9.10 5.94 9.93
N ASP A 57 -10.12 5.94 9.09
CA ASP A 57 -11.28 6.81 9.16
C ASP A 57 -12.44 6.12 9.91
N PRO A 58 -12.87 6.62 11.09
CA PRO A 58 -13.99 6.02 11.85
C PRO A 58 -15.35 6.12 11.14
N TYR A 59 -15.48 6.98 10.13
CA TYR A 59 -16.71 7.07 9.32
C TYR A 59 -17.01 5.76 8.59
N TYR A 60 -15.97 5.08 8.11
CA TYR A 60 -16.11 3.77 7.48
C TYR A 60 -16.15 2.69 8.55
N THR A 61 -17.34 2.47 9.11
CA THR A 61 -17.62 1.37 10.04
C THR A 61 -17.42 0.02 9.36
N ASP A 62 -17.37 -1.06 10.14
CA ASP A 62 -17.27 -2.42 9.60
C ASP A 62 -18.38 -2.69 8.59
N ASP A 63 -19.63 -2.31 8.90
CA ASP A 63 -20.78 -2.55 8.03
C ASP A 63 -20.63 -1.83 6.67
N ARG A 64 -20.15 -0.59 6.68
CA ARG A 64 -19.89 0.17 5.44
C ARG A 64 -18.78 -0.44 4.59
N ILE A 65 -17.71 -0.89 5.22
CA ILE A 65 -16.61 -1.58 4.50
C ILE A 65 -17.12 -2.89 3.93
N CYS A 66 -17.84 -3.71 4.72
CA CYS A 66 -18.42 -4.96 4.25
C CYS A 66 -19.38 -4.73 3.08
N GLU A 67 -20.23 -3.72 3.16
CA GLU A 67 -21.18 -3.37 2.08
C GLU A 67 -20.47 -2.96 0.78
N ILE A 68 -19.38 -2.19 0.86
CA ILE A 68 -18.57 -1.81 -0.30
C ILE A 68 -17.89 -3.05 -0.90
N VAL A 69 -17.22 -3.84 -0.05
CA VAL A 69 -16.49 -5.04 -0.46
C VAL A 69 -17.41 -6.06 -1.11
N SER A 70 -18.54 -6.42 -0.45
CA SER A 70 -19.50 -7.38 -1.01
C SER A 70 -20.10 -6.91 -2.33
N SER A 71 -20.43 -5.60 -2.44
CA SER A 71 -20.95 -5.04 -3.70
C SER A 71 -19.95 -5.15 -4.87
N ILE A 72 -18.65 -4.96 -4.61
CA ILE A 72 -17.60 -5.15 -5.63
C ILE A 72 -17.42 -6.63 -5.94
N HIS A 73 -17.35 -7.48 -4.90
CA HIS A 73 -17.15 -8.92 -5.06
C HIS A 73 -18.28 -9.60 -5.83
N GLU A 74 -19.53 -9.26 -5.51
CA GLU A 74 -20.72 -9.79 -6.22
C GLU A 74 -20.76 -9.37 -7.71
N LYS A 75 -20.37 -8.11 -7.99
CA LYS A 75 -20.39 -7.59 -9.36
C LYS A 75 -19.20 -8.06 -10.19
N TYR A 76 -18.03 -8.28 -9.57
CA TYR A 76 -16.77 -8.65 -10.24
C TYR A 76 -16.07 -9.81 -9.48
N PRO A 77 -16.65 -11.03 -9.51
CA PRO A 77 -16.12 -12.17 -8.73
C PRO A 77 -14.75 -12.66 -9.21
N ASP A 78 -14.33 -12.27 -10.40
CA ASP A 78 -13.03 -12.55 -10.99
C ASP A 78 -11.95 -11.53 -10.55
N CYS A 79 -12.30 -10.54 -9.72
CA CYS A 79 -11.38 -9.53 -9.22
C CYS A 79 -10.94 -9.83 -7.78
N ALA A 80 -9.67 -9.54 -7.47
CA ALA A 80 -9.16 -9.53 -6.10
C ALA A 80 -9.44 -8.17 -5.45
N ILE A 81 -9.87 -8.18 -4.19
CA ILE A 81 -10.06 -6.98 -3.38
C ILE A 81 -9.00 -6.94 -2.29
N THR A 82 -8.20 -5.87 -2.29
CA THR A 82 -7.19 -5.60 -1.27
C THR A 82 -7.63 -4.42 -0.42
N LEU A 83 -7.67 -4.57 0.89
CA LEU A 83 -7.87 -3.46 1.82
C LEU A 83 -6.53 -2.92 2.32
N SER A 84 -6.41 -1.60 2.42
CA SER A 84 -5.28 -0.89 3.03
C SER A 84 -5.82 0.29 3.84
N ILE A 85 -6.44 -0.02 4.98
CA ILE A 85 -7.21 0.90 5.83
C ILE A 85 -6.76 0.91 7.29
N GLY A 86 -5.49 0.54 7.52
CA GLY A 86 -4.84 0.58 8.82
C GLY A 86 -5.23 -0.55 9.77
N GLU A 87 -5.13 -0.28 11.07
CA GLU A 87 -5.37 -1.27 12.11
C GLU A 87 -6.85 -1.42 12.44
N LYS A 88 -7.27 -2.67 12.59
CA LYS A 88 -8.64 -3.04 13.00
C LYS A 88 -8.58 -4.18 14.02
N SER A 89 -9.71 -4.52 14.63
CA SER A 89 -9.80 -5.72 15.45
C SER A 89 -9.79 -6.99 14.59
N LYS A 90 -9.45 -8.13 15.20
CA LYS A 90 -9.48 -9.43 14.52
C LYS A 90 -10.87 -9.75 13.98
N GLU A 91 -11.91 -9.37 14.75
CA GLU A 91 -13.32 -9.55 14.35
C GLU A 91 -13.67 -8.71 13.13
N SER A 92 -13.17 -7.45 13.05
CA SER A 92 -13.36 -6.60 11.88
C SER A 92 -12.68 -7.21 10.66
N TYR A 93 -11.43 -7.67 10.79
CA TYR A 93 -10.73 -8.37 9.72
C TYR A 93 -11.49 -9.58 9.21
N GLN A 94 -12.05 -10.41 10.14
CA GLN A 94 -12.85 -11.58 9.75
C GLN A 94 -14.08 -11.17 8.93
N LYS A 95 -14.82 -10.14 9.38
CA LYS A 95 -15.99 -9.63 8.63
C LYS A 95 -15.62 -9.18 7.21
N TYR A 96 -14.50 -8.49 7.05
CA TYR A 96 -14.08 -8.02 5.72
C TYR A 96 -13.65 -9.18 4.82
N PHE A 97 -13.01 -10.21 5.39
CA PHE A 97 -12.66 -11.44 4.69
C PHE A 97 -13.90 -12.16 4.20
N ASP A 98 -14.87 -12.35 5.09
CA ASP A 98 -16.15 -13.01 4.79
C ASP A 98 -16.97 -12.22 3.74
N ALA A 99 -16.81 -10.89 3.67
CA ALA A 99 -17.40 -10.04 2.65
C ALA A 99 -16.71 -10.13 1.28
N GLY A 100 -15.54 -10.78 1.17
CA GLY A 100 -14.81 -11.00 -0.09
C GLY A 100 -13.50 -10.22 -0.25
N ALA A 101 -12.98 -9.56 0.82
CA ALA A 101 -11.65 -8.97 0.78
C ALA A 101 -10.59 -10.05 1.05
N GLU A 102 -9.92 -10.51 0.01
CA GLU A 102 -8.95 -11.61 0.10
C GLU A 102 -7.55 -11.17 0.49
N ARG A 103 -7.23 -9.87 0.33
CA ARG A 103 -5.91 -9.31 0.56
C ARG A 103 -5.96 -8.13 1.51
N TYR A 104 -4.93 -8.00 2.32
CA TYR A 104 -4.79 -6.85 3.21
C TYR A 104 -3.36 -6.34 3.25
N LEU A 105 -3.16 -5.05 2.99
CA LEU A 105 -1.85 -4.41 3.07
C LEU A 105 -1.79 -3.53 4.33
N LEU A 106 -0.93 -3.92 5.28
CA LEU A 106 -0.64 -3.17 6.50
C LEU A 106 0.88 -3.06 6.68
N ARG A 107 1.46 -1.95 6.27
CA ARG A 107 2.89 -1.71 6.46
C ARG A 107 3.19 -1.56 7.95
N HIS A 108 4.24 -2.26 8.42
CA HIS A 108 4.72 -2.10 9.81
C HIS A 108 5.57 -0.84 10.00
N GLU A 109 6.01 -0.22 8.92
CA GLU A 109 6.82 1.01 8.77
C GLU A 109 8.24 0.89 9.31
N THR A 110 8.44 0.22 10.42
CA THR A 110 9.70 -0.26 10.98
C THR A 110 9.43 -1.39 11.98
N ALA A 111 10.30 -2.38 12.05
CA ALA A 111 10.21 -3.49 13.01
C ALA A 111 10.94 -3.21 14.33
N SER A 112 11.67 -2.09 14.42
CA SER A 112 12.40 -1.64 15.60
C SER A 112 11.51 -0.81 16.51
N GLU A 113 11.36 -1.21 17.77
CA GLU A 113 10.52 -0.51 18.76
C GLU A 113 11.01 0.93 19.00
N GLU A 114 12.32 1.13 19.17
CA GLU A 114 12.90 2.45 19.35
C GLU A 114 12.61 3.37 18.15
N HIS A 115 12.82 2.87 16.95
CA HIS A 115 12.57 3.63 15.73
C HIS A 115 11.07 3.89 15.51
N TYR A 116 10.20 2.94 15.88
CA TYR A 116 8.74 3.11 15.79
C TYR A 116 8.26 4.30 16.63
N HIS A 117 8.79 4.48 17.84
CA HIS A 117 8.48 5.62 18.73
C HIS A 117 8.98 6.97 18.19
N ILE A 118 9.99 6.97 17.32
CA ILE A 118 10.42 8.19 16.63
C ILE A 118 9.41 8.59 15.54
N LEU A 119 8.81 7.61 14.87
CA LEU A 119 7.91 7.82 13.73
C LEU A 119 6.45 8.06 14.14
N HIS A 120 6.06 7.59 15.32
CA HIS A 120 4.67 7.53 15.75
C HIS A 120 4.45 8.13 17.13
N PRO A 121 3.27 8.70 17.40
CA PRO A 121 2.91 9.15 18.73
C PRO A 121 2.75 7.97 19.70
N ALA A 122 2.86 8.27 21.00
CA ALA A 122 2.95 7.26 22.06
C ALA A 122 1.72 6.34 22.21
N GLU A 123 0.57 6.75 21.70
CA GLU A 123 -0.66 5.95 21.68
C GLU A 123 -0.64 4.82 20.64
N LEU A 124 0.30 4.83 19.70
CA LEU A 124 0.47 3.77 18.71
C LEU A 124 1.56 2.78 19.15
N SER A 125 1.31 1.49 18.95
CA SER A 125 2.16 0.40 19.42
C SER A 125 2.63 -0.49 18.27
N LEU A 126 3.95 -0.67 18.14
CA LEU A 126 4.52 -1.62 17.18
C LEU A 126 4.05 -3.06 17.48
N LYS A 127 3.95 -3.42 18.76
CA LYS A 127 3.45 -4.73 19.17
C LYS A 127 2.03 -4.97 18.64
N HIS A 128 1.15 -3.96 18.77
CA HIS A 128 -0.21 -4.06 18.24
C HIS A 128 -0.22 -4.14 16.71
N ARG A 129 0.60 -3.34 16.03
CA ARG A 129 0.77 -3.37 14.58
C ARG A 129 1.19 -4.75 14.07
N LYS A 130 2.18 -5.37 14.73
CA LYS A 130 2.63 -6.73 14.41
C LYS A 130 1.52 -7.77 14.68
N GLN A 131 0.78 -7.62 15.80
CA GLN A 131 -0.35 -8.50 16.12
C GLN A 131 -1.43 -8.46 15.04
N CYS A 132 -1.78 -7.27 14.53
CA CYS A 132 -2.72 -7.14 13.41
C CYS A 132 -2.26 -7.95 12.17
N LEU A 133 -0.97 -7.94 11.85
CA LEU A 133 -0.43 -8.71 10.72
C LEU A 133 -0.54 -10.23 10.96
N TYR A 134 -0.28 -10.70 12.18
CA TYR A 134 -0.47 -12.10 12.53
C TYR A 134 -1.95 -12.51 12.53
N ASP A 135 -2.86 -11.65 12.99
CA ASP A 135 -4.30 -11.89 12.94
C ASP A 135 -4.80 -12.02 11.51
N LEU A 136 -4.36 -11.12 10.61
CA LEU A 136 -4.66 -11.18 9.18
C LEU A 136 -4.16 -12.49 8.55
N LYS A 137 -2.92 -12.91 8.86
CA LYS A 137 -2.36 -14.18 8.39
C LYS A 137 -3.15 -15.38 8.91
N TYR A 138 -3.54 -15.34 10.18
CA TYR A 138 -4.33 -16.41 10.82
C TYR A 138 -5.72 -16.58 10.19
N ILE A 139 -6.36 -15.48 9.77
CA ILE A 139 -7.67 -15.50 9.08
C ILE A 139 -7.54 -16.10 7.67
N GLY A 140 -6.38 -15.99 7.04
CA GLY A 140 -6.14 -16.55 5.70
C GLY A 140 -6.00 -15.50 4.58
N TYR A 141 -5.82 -14.22 4.93
CA TYR A 141 -5.51 -13.20 3.94
C TYR A 141 -4.18 -13.46 3.22
N GLN A 142 -4.13 -13.11 1.94
CA GLN A 142 -2.85 -12.76 1.31
C GLN A 142 -2.38 -11.45 1.94
N ILE A 143 -1.39 -11.52 2.83
CA ILE A 143 -0.98 -10.37 3.63
C ILE A 143 0.13 -9.56 2.97
N GLY A 144 0.03 -8.24 3.11
CA GLY A 144 1.06 -7.30 2.72
C GLY A 144 1.65 -6.59 3.93
N ALA A 145 2.98 -6.58 4.02
CA ALA A 145 3.74 -5.83 5.01
C ALA A 145 4.73 -4.87 4.32
N GLY A 146 5.55 -4.18 5.08
CA GLY A 146 6.59 -3.32 4.51
C GLY A 146 7.01 -2.17 5.42
N PHE A 147 8.00 -1.44 4.97
CA PHE A 147 8.62 -0.36 5.75
C PHE A 147 9.06 0.81 4.87
N MET A 148 9.35 1.95 5.48
CA MET A 148 9.93 3.11 4.82
C MET A 148 11.46 2.99 4.76
N VAL A 149 12.07 3.52 3.71
CA VAL A 149 13.53 3.53 3.53
C VAL A 149 14.06 4.95 3.64
N GLY A 150 14.96 5.17 4.61
CA GLY A 150 15.60 6.46 4.84
C GLY A 150 14.75 7.44 5.65
N SER A 151 13.85 6.96 6.49
CA SER A 151 13.11 7.80 7.45
C SER A 151 14.04 8.33 8.56
N LEU A 152 13.55 9.32 9.29
CA LEU A 152 14.32 10.01 10.33
C LEU A 152 14.98 9.03 11.31
N LYS A 153 16.29 9.15 11.50
CA LYS A 153 17.14 8.31 12.38
C LYS A 153 17.14 6.81 12.05
N GLN A 154 16.67 6.38 10.87
CA GLN A 154 16.78 4.99 10.47
C GLN A 154 18.24 4.57 10.32
N THR A 155 18.60 3.45 10.95
CA THR A 155 19.95 2.87 10.92
C THR A 155 19.98 1.58 10.11
N PRO A 156 21.15 1.07 9.68
CA PRO A 156 21.26 -0.26 9.10
C PRO A 156 20.75 -1.39 10.02
N GLY A 157 20.85 -1.20 11.34
CA GLY A 157 20.29 -2.12 12.34
C GLY A 157 18.77 -2.22 12.23
N ASN A 158 18.08 -1.08 12.11
CA ASN A 158 16.62 -1.06 11.94
C ASN A 158 16.20 -1.77 10.64
N LEU A 159 16.91 -1.53 9.54
CA LEU A 159 16.64 -2.24 8.28
C LEU A 159 16.85 -3.75 8.39
N LEU A 160 17.84 -4.20 9.17
CA LEU A 160 18.05 -5.62 9.44
C LEU A 160 16.90 -6.22 10.27
N GLU A 161 16.38 -5.48 11.25
CA GLU A 161 15.19 -5.88 12.02
C GLU A 161 13.96 -5.99 11.11
N ASP A 162 13.78 -5.05 10.17
CA ASP A 162 12.71 -5.10 9.17
C ASP A 162 12.80 -6.36 8.29
N LEU A 163 13.99 -6.69 7.79
CA LEU A 163 14.20 -7.88 6.96
C LEU A 163 13.95 -9.17 7.76
N ARG A 164 14.38 -9.24 9.03
CA ARG A 164 14.13 -10.40 9.91
C ARG A 164 12.64 -10.55 10.21
N PHE A 165 11.95 -9.44 10.49
CA PHE A 165 10.52 -9.49 10.72
C PHE A 165 9.75 -9.97 9.47
N LEU A 166 10.12 -9.51 8.27
CA LEU A 166 9.53 -10.02 7.04
C LEU A 166 9.83 -11.50 6.83
N GLN A 167 11.03 -11.97 7.17
CA GLN A 167 11.38 -13.39 7.10
C GLN A 167 10.55 -14.25 8.06
N GLU A 168 10.25 -13.75 9.26
CA GLU A 168 9.39 -14.41 10.24
C GLU A 168 7.92 -14.40 9.80
N LEU A 169 7.44 -13.23 9.32
CA LEU A 169 6.05 -13.05 8.91
C LEU A 169 5.72 -13.77 7.60
N GLU A 170 6.68 -13.91 6.68
CA GLU A 170 6.50 -14.47 5.33
C GLU A 170 5.29 -13.87 4.58
N PRO A 171 5.28 -12.55 4.31
CA PRO A 171 4.15 -11.92 3.64
C PRO A 171 4.12 -12.25 2.14
N ASP A 172 2.92 -12.23 1.56
CA ASP A 172 2.68 -12.43 0.13
C ASP A 172 2.95 -11.14 -0.68
N MET A 173 2.82 -9.99 -0.03
CA MET A 173 3.06 -8.67 -0.62
C MET A 173 4.05 -7.89 0.24
N ILE A 174 5.00 -7.17 -0.39
CA ILE A 174 5.98 -6.38 0.34
C ILE A 174 6.06 -4.97 -0.26
N GLY A 175 5.53 -3.98 0.49
CA GLY A 175 5.51 -2.59 0.07
C GLY A 175 6.64 -1.78 0.72
N ILE A 176 7.73 -1.53 0.00
CA ILE A 176 8.76 -0.59 0.45
C ILE A 176 8.87 0.61 -0.50
N GLY A 177 9.32 1.73 0.03
CA GLY A 177 9.56 2.93 -0.77
C GLY A 177 10.46 3.92 -0.03
N PRO A 178 11.09 4.86 -0.74
CA PRO A 178 11.84 5.91 -0.09
C PRO A 178 10.89 6.74 0.79
N TYR A 179 11.36 7.12 1.96
CA TYR A 179 10.71 8.15 2.75
C TYR A 179 10.74 9.47 1.96
N LEU A 180 9.61 10.18 1.92
CA LEU A 180 9.48 11.51 1.34
C LEU A 180 8.84 12.42 2.35
N THR A 181 9.36 13.64 2.47
CA THR A 181 8.86 14.66 3.40
C THR A 181 7.50 15.20 2.98
N HIS A 182 6.77 15.75 3.95
CA HIS A 182 5.58 16.54 3.71
C HIS A 182 5.64 17.82 4.55
N HIS A 183 5.34 18.96 3.93
CA HIS A 183 5.47 20.30 4.53
C HIS A 183 4.64 20.50 5.81
N ALA A 184 3.50 19.83 5.95
CA ALA A 184 2.61 19.91 7.11
C ALA A 184 2.88 18.82 8.17
N THR A 185 4.09 18.23 8.18
CA THR A 185 4.47 17.20 9.16
C THR A 185 5.58 17.68 10.08
N PRO A 186 5.72 17.08 11.29
CA PRO A 186 6.88 17.33 12.15
C PRO A 186 8.23 17.07 11.49
N PHE A 187 8.28 16.26 10.42
CA PHE A 187 9.50 15.88 9.70
C PHE A 187 9.73 16.67 8.42
N LYS A 188 9.07 17.81 8.25
CA LYS A 188 9.14 18.66 7.04
C LYS A 188 10.57 19.07 6.65
N ASP A 189 11.45 19.24 7.63
CA ASP A 189 12.84 19.68 7.41
C ASP A 189 13.83 18.50 7.31
N CYS A 190 13.33 17.25 7.28
CA CYS A 190 14.16 16.06 7.14
C CYS A 190 14.56 15.84 5.68
N CYS A 191 15.65 15.08 5.48
CA CYS A 191 16.04 14.65 4.14
C CYS A 191 15.13 13.53 3.65
N ASN A 192 14.85 13.51 2.35
CA ASN A 192 14.20 12.37 1.69
C ASN A 192 15.09 11.12 1.74
N GLY A 193 14.45 9.96 1.72
CA GLY A 193 15.12 8.67 1.64
C GLY A 193 15.85 8.47 0.30
N SER A 194 16.79 7.52 0.29
CA SER A 194 17.64 7.25 -0.87
C SER A 194 16.95 6.29 -1.86
N ILE A 195 16.86 6.71 -3.13
CA ILE A 195 16.43 5.82 -4.21
C ILE A 195 17.37 4.61 -4.34
N ALA A 196 18.70 4.84 -4.28
CA ALA A 196 19.69 3.76 -4.43
C ALA A 196 19.55 2.70 -3.32
N MET A 197 19.32 3.13 -2.08
CA MET A 197 19.09 2.21 -0.95
C MET A 197 17.77 1.45 -1.13
N THR A 198 16.71 2.14 -1.54
CA THR A 198 15.41 1.51 -1.80
C THR A 198 15.52 0.43 -2.88
N LEU A 199 16.22 0.71 -3.98
CA LEU A 199 16.42 -0.27 -5.06
C LEU A 199 17.24 -1.48 -4.59
N ARG A 200 18.31 -1.26 -3.81
CA ARG A 200 19.10 -2.37 -3.22
C ARG A 200 18.23 -3.24 -2.31
N LEU A 201 17.43 -2.65 -1.45
CA LEU A 201 16.51 -3.38 -0.57
C LEU A 201 15.43 -4.12 -1.37
N THR A 202 14.91 -3.53 -2.45
CA THR A 202 13.99 -4.21 -3.37
C THR A 202 14.62 -5.47 -3.96
N SER A 203 15.89 -5.38 -4.39
CA SER A 203 16.61 -6.55 -4.92
C SER A 203 16.86 -7.62 -3.86
N ILE A 204 17.24 -7.21 -2.64
CA ILE A 204 17.40 -8.15 -1.52
C ILE A 204 16.08 -8.85 -1.21
N LEU A 205 14.98 -8.10 -1.11
CA LEU A 205 13.65 -8.65 -0.85
C LEU A 205 13.20 -9.60 -1.96
N ARG A 206 13.51 -9.31 -3.23
CA ARG A 206 13.21 -10.23 -4.33
C ARG A 206 13.97 -11.55 -4.21
N LEU A 207 15.23 -11.50 -3.77
CA LEU A 207 16.02 -12.72 -3.53
C LEU A 207 15.53 -13.50 -2.31
N MET A 208 15.12 -12.80 -1.23
CA MET A 208 14.56 -13.43 -0.03
C MET A 208 13.17 -14.03 -0.28
N PHE A 209 12.35 -13.34 -1.08
CA PHE A 209 10.94 -13.67 -1.35
C PHE A 209 10.69 -13.74 -2.87
N PRO A 210 11.12 -14.82 -3.55
CA PRO A 210 11.10 -14.89 -5.01
C PRO A 210 9.73 -14.73 -5.65
N TYR A 211 8.66 -15.03 -4.93
CA TYR A 211 7.28 -14.99 -5.42
C TYR A 211 6.46 -13.81 -4.89
N ALA A 212 6.97 -13.02 -3.95
CA ALA A 212 6.23 -11.93 -3.35
C ALA A 212 5.80 -10.87 -4.39
N LEU A 213 4.64 -10.28 -4.17
CA LEU A 213 4.16 -9.13 -4.92
C LEU A 213 4.83 -7.87 -4.37
N ILE A 214 5.75 -7.28 -5.13
CA ILE A 214 6.53 -6.11 -4.74
C ILE A 214 6.19 -4.95 -5.69
N PRO A 215 5.53 -3.88 -5.21
CA PRO A 215 5.16 -2.76 -6.06
C PRO A 215 6.34 -1.84 -6.38
N ALA A 216 6.45 -1.41 -7.64
CA ALA A 216 7.19 -0.22 -8.03
C ALA A 216 6.39 1.01 -7.60
N THR A 217 6.66 1.50 -6.39
CA THR A 217 5.80 2.46 -5.68
C THR A 217 5.73 3.84 -6.35
N THR A 218 4.66 4.58 -6.04
CA THR A 218 4.52 5.99 -6.46
C THR A 218 5.66 6.85 -5.90
N ALA A 219 6.13 6.57 -4.68
CA ALA A 219 7.25 7.27 -4.06
C ALA A 219 8.55 7.15 -4.88
N LEU A 220 8.85 5.97 -5.46
CA LEU A 220 9.98 5.80 -6.38
C LEU A 220 9.83 6.70 -7.61
N GLY A 221 8.62 6.78 -8.18
CA GLY A 221 8.35 7.65 -9.32
C GLY A 221 8.36 9.13 -8.98
N THR A 222 8.05 9.50 -7.73
CA THR A 222 8.09 10.89 -7.24
C THR A 222 9.52 11.36 -7.04
N ILE A 223 10.38 10.53 -6.43
CA ILE A 223 11.79 10.90 -6.20
C ILE A 223 12.63 10.95 -7.48
N HIS A 224 12.25 10.16 -8.51
CA HIS A 224 12.96 10.12 -9.78
C HIS A 224 12.03 9.78 -10.95
N PRO A 225 12.09 10.49 -12.11
CA PRO A 225 11.19 10.26 -13.25
C PRO A 225 11.19 8.82 -13.79
N LYS A 226 12.31 8.09 -13.71
CA LYS A 226 12.44 6.66 -14.05
C LYS A 226 12.43 5.74 -12.82
N GLY A 227 12.00 6.23 -11.67
CA GLY A 227 12.08 5.47 -10.41
C GLY A 227 11.28 4.17 -10.43
N ARG A 228 10.13 4.14 -11.10
CA ARG A 228 9.33 2.91 -11.26
C ARG A 228 10.02 1.89 -12.15
N GLU A 229 10.59 2.32 -13.28
CA GLU A 229 11.35 1.47 -14.19
C GLU A 229 12.57 0.87 -13.47
N TYR A 230 13.27 1.67 -12.69
CA TYR A 230 14.38 1.16 -11.84
C TYR A 230 13.87 0.19 -10.78
N GLY A 231 12.69 0.43 -10.19
CA GLY A 231 12.03 -0.49 -9.27
C GLY A 231 11.76 -1.85 -9.91
N LEU A 232 11.22 -1.87 -11.13
CA LEU A 232 10.99 -3.09 -11.90
C LEU A 232 12.31 -3.83 -12.16
N SER A 233 13.36 -3.12 -12.61
CA SER A 233 14.69 -3.69 -12.85
C SER A 233 15.35 -4.21 -11.56
N ALA A 234 14.98 -3.66 -10.39
CA ALA A 234 15.47 -4.09 -9.08
C ALA A 234 14.70 -5.29 -8.50
N GLY A 235 13.61 -5.73 -9.14
CA GLY A 235 12.84 -6.88 -8.70
C GLY A 235 11.38 -6.61 -8.31
N ALA A 236 10.88 -5.38 -8.44
CA ALA A 236 9.45 -5.12 -8.34
C ALA A 236 8.69 -5.78 -9.50
N ASN A 237 7.46 -6.23 -9.26
CA ASN A 237 6.64 -6.93 -10.25
C ASN A 237 5.17 -6.46 -10.24
N VAL A 238 4.86 -5.38 -9.53
CA VAL A 238 3.51 -4.82 -9.46
C VAL A 238 3.55 -3.32 -9.77
N VAL A 239 2.59 -2.84 -10.54
CA VAL A 239 2.32 -1.41 -10.75
C VAL A 239 0.88 -1.11 -10.38
N MET A 240 0.64 0.01 -9.68
CA MET A 240 -0.68 0.38 -9.15
C MET A 240 -1.09 1.75 -9.69
N PRO A 241 -1.76 1.83 -10.84
CA PRO A 241 -2.35 3.08 -11.31
C PRO A 241 -3.55 3.50 -10.47
N ASN A 242 -3.76 4.80 -10.35
CA ASN A 242 -4.81 5.40 -9.53
C ASN A 242 -6.13 5.47 -10.31
N LEU A 243 -7.18 4.88 -9.74
CA LEU A 243 -8.56 4.87 -10.26
C LEU A 243 -9.45 5.90 -9.59
N SER A 244 -9.01 6.54 -8.47
CA SER A 244 -9.82 7.53 -7.76
C SER A 244 -10.26 8.67 -8.69
N PRO A 245 -11.36 9.37 -8.39
CA PRO A 245 -11.76 10.55 -9.16
C PRO A 245 -10.63 11.60 -9.20
N VAL A 246 -10.41 12.21 -10.35
CA VAL A 246 -9.27 13.12 -10.60
C VAL A 246 -9.22 14.27 -9.59
N GLU A 247 -10.37 14.82 -9.26
CA GLU A 247 -10.54 15.91 -8.31
C GLU A 247 -10.08 15.56 -6.88
N ASN A 248 -10.10 14.27 -6.52
CA ASN A 248 -9.71 13.80 -5.18
C ASN A 248 -8.24 13.39 -5.10
N ARG A 249 -7.59 13.03 -6.22
CA ARG A 249 -6.21 12.50 -6.23
C ARG A 249 -5.20 13.44 -5.61
N LYS A 250 -5.32 14.75 -5.86
CA LYS A 250 -4.47 15.79 -5.29
C LYS A 250 -4.66 15.98 -3.79
N GLN A 251 -5.82 15.55 -3.26
CA GLN A 251 -6.14 15.67 -1.85
C GLN A 251 -5.65 14.47 -1.02
N TYR A 252 -5.19 13.38 -1.68
CA TYR A 252 -4.58 12.23 -1.01
C TYR A 252 -3.06 12.34 -1.09
N GLU A 253 -2.49 13.27 -0.34
CA GLU A 253 -1.08 13.61 -0.38
C GLU A 253 -0.38 13.11 0.90
N LEU A 254 0.19 11.92 0.83
CA LEU A 254 0.95 11.33 1.93
C LEU A 254 2.30 12.01 2.15
N TYR A 255 2.84 12.60 1.08
CA TYR A 255 4.12 13.31 1.00
C TYR A 255 4.07 14.31 -0.16
N ASP A 256 4.94 15.34 -0.12
CA ASP A 256 4.96 16.41 -1.11
C ASP A 256 5.29 15.92 -2.53
N ASN A 257 4.76 16.61 -3.51
CA ASN A 257 4.98 16.35 -4.93
C ASN A 257 4.58 14.94 -5.41
N LYS A 258 3.62 14.32 -4.74
CA LYS A 258 3.09 13.01 -5.16
C LYS A 258 2.67 13.06 -6.63
N ILE A 259 3.21 12.15 -7.44
CA ILE A 259 2.85 12.00 -8.85
C ILE A 259 1.54 11.23 -9.03
N CYS A 260 1.03 11.16 -10.28
CA CYS A 260 -0.22 10.48 -10.65
C CYS A 260 -1.46 11.12 -10.04
N THR A 261 -1.46 12.44 -9.96
CA THR A 261 -2.58 13.26 -9.48
C THR A 261 -3.45 13.82 -10.61
N GLY A 262 -3.05 13.65 -11.89
CA GLY A 262 -3.78 14.08 -13.09
C GLY A 262 -4.48 12.92 -13.81
N ASP A 263 -4.98 13.18 -15.02
CA ASP A 263 -5.72 12.23 -15.88
C ASP A 263 -4.89 11.01 -16.34
N GLU A 264 -3.58 11.05 -16.11
CA GLU A 264 -2.61 10.10 -16.67
C GLU A 264 -2.66 8.69 -16.07
N ALA A 265 -3.35 8.48 -14.94
CA ALA A 265 -3.03 7.33 -14.11
C ALA A 265 -3.65 6.01 -14.59
N ALA A 266 -4.94 5.96 -14.83
CA ALA A 266 -5.62 4.70 -15.17
C ALA A 266 -6.06 4.65 -16.64
N GLN A 267 -6.45 5.79 -17.20
CA GLN A 267 -6.92 5.89 -18.58
C GLN A 267 -5.76 5.73 -19.58
N CYS A 268 -4.51 5.92 -19.17
CA CYS A 268 -3.36 5.79 -20.06
C CYS A 268 -2.70 4.40 -20.01
N LYS A 269 -3.48 3.32 -20.29
CA LYS A 269 -2.95 1.96 -20.45
C LYS A 269 -1.70 1.91 -21.33
N ASN A 270 -1.73 2.63 -22.46
CA ASN A 270 -0.63 2.67 -23.43
C ASN A 270 0.64 3.31 -22.84
N CYS A 271 0.50 4.35 -21.98
CA CYS A 271 1.63 4.96 -21.32
C CYS A 271 2.27 4.00 -20.30
N LEU A 272 1.44 3.32 -19.49
CA LEU A 272 1.91 2.34 -18.52
C LEU A 272 2.60 1.16 -19.21
N SER A 273 1.93 0.56 -20.21
CA SER A 273 2.48 -0.57 -20.99
C SER A 273 3.81 -0.20 -21.67
N ARG A 274 3.90 1.01 -22.26
CA ARG A 274 5.15 1.49 -22.86
C ARG A 274 6.28 1.65 -21.83
N ARG A 275 5.98 2.19 -20.63
CA ARG A 275 6.97 2.34 -19.57
C ARG A 275 7.47 0.98 -19.07
N VAL A 276 6.55 0.02 -18.86
CA VAL A 276 6.90 -1.35 -18.46
C VAL A 276 7.74 -2.03 -19.54
N LYS A 277 7.36 -1.92 -20.81
CA LYS A 277 8.10 -2.43 -21.95
C LYS A 277 9.50 -1.81 -22.07
N ASN A 278 9.64 -0.50 -21.85
CA ASN A 278 10.93 0.19 -21.85
C ASN A 278 11.85 -0.28 -20.69
N ALA A 279 11.30 -0.82 -19.61
CA ALA A 279 12.02 -1.45 -18.53
C ALA A 279 12.39 -2.93 -18.84
N GLY A 280 12.02 -3.45 -20.01
CA GLY A 280 12.32 -4.84 -20.41
C GLY A 280 11.28 -5.87 -19.93
N TYR A 281 10.10 -5.43 -19.53
CA TYR A 281 9.04 -6.29 -19.02
C TYR A 281 7.76 -6.16 -19.86
N GLU A 282 6.85 -7.10 -19.68
CA GLU A 282 5.51 -7.06 -20.24
C GLU A 282 4.47 -6.85 -19.14
N LEU A 283 3.47 -6.03 -19.42
CA LEU A 283 2.35 -5.77 -18.51
C LEU A 283 1.27 -6.83 -18.75
N VAL A 284 0.97 -7.62 -17.72
CA VAL A 284 -0.15 -8.57 -17.72
C VAL A 284 -1.33 -7.98 -16.98
N TRP A 285 -2.54 -8.35 -17.40
CA TRP A 285 -3.81 -7.83 -16.89
C TRP A 285 -4.58 -8.88 -16.08
N GLU A 286 -3.83 -9.84 -15.57
CA GLU A 286 -4.36 -10.88 -14.71
C GLU A 286 -4.63 -10.36 -13.29
N ARG A 287 -5.33 -11.16 -12.52
CA ARG A 287 -5.63 -10.93 -11.11
C ARG A 287 -4.36 -10.77 -10.25
N GLY A 288 -3.23 -11.35 -10.68
CA GLY A 288 -1.94 -11.26 -9.99
C GLY A 288 -1.98 -11.95 -8.63
N ASP A 289 -2.49 -13.17 -8.59
CA ASP A 289 -2.51 -13.99 -7.38
C ASP A 289 -1.09 -14.43 -7.01
N TYR A 290 -0.88 -14.64 -5.72
CA TYR A 290 0.33 -15.29 -5.23
C TYR A 290 0.33 -16.75 -5.71
N PRO A 291 1.45 -17.30 -6.22
CA PRO A 291 1.46 -18.65 -6.79
C PRO A 291 1.02 -19.73 -5.79
N GLU A 292 0.01 -20.53 -6.17
CA GLU A 292 -0.59 -21.58 -5.33
C GLU A 292 0.39 -22.64 -4.86
N GLU A 293 1.49 -22.89 -5.57
CA GLU A 293 2.51 -23.88 -5.20
C GLU A 293 3.14 -23.68 -3.81
N LYS A 294 3.01 -22.47 -3.23
CA LYS A 294 3.47 -22.18 -1.87
C LYS A 294 2.43 -22.49 -0.80
N ILE A 295 1.14 -22.46 -1.13
CA ILE A 295 0.05 -22.74 -0.19
C ILE A 295 0.14 -24.20 0.30
N THR A 296 0.62 -25.10 -0.56
CA THR A 296 0.74 -26.53 -0.24
C THR A 296 2.00 -26.92 0.55
N LYS A 297 3.02 -26.08 0.63
CA LYS A 297 4.29 -26.37 1.36
C LYS A 297 4.28 -25.90 2.82
N GLY A 298 3.34 -25.04 3.23
CA GLY A 298 3.19 -24.55 4.60
C GLY A 298 2.26 -25.40 5.49
N ALA A 299 1.62 -26.43 4.94
CA ALA A 299 0.66 -27.30 5.63
C ALA A 299 1.24 -28.71 5.93
N LYS A 300 2.53 -28.77 6.31
CA LYS A 300 3.14 -30.01 6.82
C LYS A 300 3.84 -29.74 8.13
#